data_7d7280b90d4e2e64398f60799aa3790f
#
_entry.id   7d7280b90d4e2e64398f60799aa3790f
#
_cell.length_a   1.000
_cell.length_b   1.000
_cell.length_c   1.000
_cell.angle_alpha   90.00
_cell.angle_beta   90.00
_cell.angle_gamma   90.00
#
_symmetry.space_group_name_H-M   'P 1'
#
loop_
_entity.id
_entity.type
_entity.pdbx_description
1 polymer ?
#
loop_
_entity_poly.entity_id
_entity_poly.type
_entity_poly.pdbx_seq_one_letter_code
_entity_poly.pdbx_strand_id
1 'polypeptide(L)'
;NGWVLGGLTEMLQDLPKKNSYRQFYEDLFVEMCNRMVEIQQPDGLWHASLLDPETYAVPETSCSSFIIYALAYGINEGLLDKATYLPALLKAWKATLGTIDNEGKLGYVQPIGADPKKVTKDMTEVYGVGAFLMAGTELYKMAK
;
A
#
# COMPACT_ATOMS: atom_id res chain seq x y z
N ASN A 1 -5.26 5.95 -5.64
CA ASN A 1 -5.62 5.68 -4.23
C ASN A 1 -4.37 5.36 -3.38
N GLY A 2 -3.43 4.50 -3.84
CA GLY A 2 -2.21 4.20 -3.07
C GLY A 2 -1.41 5.44 -2.70
N TRP A 3 -1.17 6.34 -3.65
CA TRP A 3 -0.50 7.63 -3.41
C TRP A 3 -1.23 8.52 -2.40
N VAL A 4 -2.57 8.50 -2.39
CA VAL A 4 -3.37 9.26 -1.41
C VAL A 4 -3.16 8.68 -0.02
N LEU A 5 -3.22 7.35 0.12
CA LEU A 5 -2.95 6.67 1.40
C LEU A 5 -1.52 6.90 1.88
N GLY A 6 -0.54 6.78 0.98
CA GLY A 6 0.86 7.10 1.31
C GLY A 6 1.01 8.54 1.81
N GLY A 7 0.40 9.51 1.11
CA GLY A 7 0.42 10.91 1.52
C GLY A 7 -0.30 11.18 2.84
N LEU A 8 -1.44 10.53 3.10
CA LEU A 8 -2.13 10.60 4.38
C LEU A 8 -1.27 10.04 5.52
N THR A 9 -0.58 8.92 5.27
CA THR A 9 0.32 8.30 6.24
C THR A 9 1.45 9.25 6.62
N GLU A 10 2.15 9.85 5.64
CA GLU A 10 3.21 10.83 5.88
C GLU A 10 2.66 12.04 6.63
N MET A 11 1.55 12.59 6.17
CA MET A 11 0.94 13.76 6.81
C MET A 11 0.57 13.47 8.27
N LEU A 12 0.00 12.30 8.59
CA LEU A 12 -0.40 11.94 9.95
C LEU A 12 0.81 11.76 10.88
N GLN A 13 1.98 11.39 10.38
CA GLN A 13 3.21 11.34 11.17
C GLN A 13 3.64 12.73 11.63
N ASP A 14 3.56 13.71 10.73
CA ASP A 14 4.03 15.08 11.00
C ASP A 14 2.95 15.98 11.61
N LEU A 15 1.67 15.67 11.41
CA LEU A 15 0.57 16.50 11.92
C LEU A 15 0.49 16.44 13.45
N PRO A 16 0.61 17.56 14.16
CA PRO A 16 0.53 17.57 15.62
C PRO A 16 -0.76 16.93 16.15
N LYS A 17 -0.67 16.14 17.21
CA LYS A 17 -1.82 15.45 17.81
C LYS A 17 -2.95 16.40 18.26
N LYS A 18 -2.63 17.68 18.54
CA LYS A 18 -3.60 18.72 18.93
C LYS A 18 -4.14 19.54 17.74
N ASN A 19 -3.79 19.18 16.50
CA ASN A 19 -4.30 19.86 15.32
C ASN A 19 -5.81 19.61 15.18
N SER A 20 -6.59 20.69 14.93
CA SER A 20 -8.06 20.61 14.85
C SER A 20 -8.60 19.76 13.71
N TYR A 21 -7.80 19.54 12.66
CA TYR A 21 -8.18 18.69 11.52
C TYR A 21 -7.68 17.26 11.64
N ARG A 22 -6.91 16.92 12.67
CA ARG A 22 -6.30 15.58 12.81
C ARG A 22 -7.35 14.48 12.78
N GLN A 23 -8.42 14.62 13.55
CA GLN A 23 -9.50 13.62 13.60
C GLN A 23 -10.10 13.36 12.22
N PHE A 24 -10.36 14.42 11.46
CA PHE A 24 -10.88 14.28 10.09
C PHE A 24 -9.95 13.41 9.20
N TYR A 25 -8.64 13.63 9.30
CA TYR A 25 -7.69 12.86 8.50
C TYR A 25 -7.48 11.42 9.02
N GLU A 26 -7.58 11.19 10.32
CA GLU A 26 -7.57 9.84 10.89
C GLU A 26 -8.81 9.06 10.45
N ASP A 27 -9.99 9.67 10.48
CA ASP A 27 -11.24 9.04 10.02
C ASP A 27 -11.17 8.69 8.54
N LEU A 28 -10.70 9.62 7.70
CA LEU A 28 -10.50 9.38 6.27
C LEU A 28 -9.49 8.25 6.00
N PHE A 29 -8.39 8.23 6.76
CA PHE A 29 -7.37 7.18 6.67
C PHE A 29 -7.97 5.81 6.99
N VAL A 30 -8.72 5.70 8.09
CA VAL A 30 -9.37 4.46 8.50
C VAL A 30 -10.40 4.01 7.46
N GLU A 31 -11.24 4.91 6.95
CA GLU A 31 -12.23 4.61 5.91
C GLU A 31 -11.55 4.08 4.63
N MET A 32 -10.48 4.72 4.18
CA MET A 32 -9.72 4.27 3.03
C MET A 32 -9.08 2.90 3.27
N CYS A 33 -8.47 2.66 4.43
CA CYS A 33 -7.87 1.37 4.77
C CYS A 33 -8.93 0.25 4.79
N ASN A 34 -10.10 0.49 5.37
CA ASN A 34 -11.23 -0.43 5.34
C ASN A 34 -11.56 -0.82 3.90
N ARG A 35 -11.76 0.18 3.05
CA ARG A 35 -12.11 -0.07 1.66
C ARG A 35 -11.01 -0.84 0.91
N MET A 36 -9.74 -0.55 1.16
CA MET A 36 -8.65 -1.30 0.52
C MET A 36 -8.68 -2.78 0.93
N VAL A 37 -8.89 -3.09 2.20
CA VAL A 37 -8.97 -4.50 2.64
C VAL A 37 -10.15 -5.24 2.00
N GLU A 38 -11.31 -4.59 1.88
CA GLU A 38 -12.51 -5.18 1.24
C GLU A 38 -12.27 -5.56 -0.23
N ILE A 39 -11.48 -4.76 -0.96
CA ILE A 39 -11.25 -4.96 -2.40
C ILE A 39 -9.89 -5.58 -2.72
N GLN A 40 -9.20 -6.13 -1.72
CA GLN A 40 -7.95 -6.85 -1.93
C GLN A 40 -8.18 -8.07 -2.83
N GLN A 41 -7.38 -8.20 -3.88
CA GLN A 41 -7.56 -9.29 -4.83
C GLN A 41 -7.11 -10.66 -4.26
N PRO A 42 -7.57 -11.77 -4.86
CA PRO A 42 -7.19 -13.12 -4.42
C PRO A 42 -5.68 -13.37 -4.39
N ASP A 43 -4.91 -12.74 -5.29
CA ASP A 43 -3.45 -12.79 -5.34
C ASP A 43 -2.76 -12.04 -4.19
N GLY A 44 -3.52 -11.24 -3.43
CA GLY A 44 -3.06 -10.48 -2.28
C GLY A 44 -2.67 -9.03 -2.59
N LEU A 45 -2.68 -8.62 -3.84
CA LEU A 45 -2.31 -7.28 -4.28
C LEU A 45 -3.53 -6.46 -4.68
N TRP A 46 -3.28 -5.23 -5.11
CA TRP A 46 -4.27 -4.35 -5.76
C TRP A 46 -3.81 -4.10 -7.19
N HIS A 47 -4.77 -4.05 -8.09
CA HIS A 47 -4.52 -3.86 -9.52
C HIS A 47 -4.73 -2.40 -9.91
N ALA A 48 -4.31 -2.01 -11.11
CA ALA A 48 -4.36 -0.63 -11.59
C ALA A 48 -5.77 -0.02 -11.60
N SER A 49 -6.81 -0.84 -11.81
CA SER A 49 -8.21 -0.46 -11.55
C SER A 49 -8.74 -1.21 -10.34
N LEU A 50 -9.07 -0.48 -9.27
CA LEU A 50 -9.57 -1.07 -8.02
C LEU A 50 -10.99 -1.61 -8.15
N LEU A 51 -11.80 -1.08 -9.08
CA LEU A 51 -13.20 -1.46 -9.27
C LEU A 51 -13.41 -2.32 -10.53
N ASP A 52 -12.39 -2.50 -11.34
CA ASP A 52 -12.40 -3.34 -12.53
C ASP A 52 -11.06 -4.10 -12.62
N PRO A 53 -10.76 -4.96 -11.63
CA PRO A 53 -9.50 -5.67 -11.59
C PRO A 53 -9.36 -6.72 -12.68
N GLU A 54 -10.46 -7.17 -13.29
CA GLU A 54 -10.44 -8.18 -14.36
C GLU A 54 -9.88 -7.61 -15.66
N THR A 55 -10.26 -6.39 -16.03
CA THR A 55 -9.69 -5.70 -17.20
C THR A 55 -8.20 -5.41 -17.03
N TYR A 56 -7.77 -5.17 -15.79
CA TYR A 56 -6.37 -4.86 -15.43
C TYR A 56 -5.80 -5.97 -14.54
N ALA A 57 -5.88 -7.21 -15.00
CA ALA A 57 -5.58 -8.41 -14.21
C ALA A 57 -4.09 -8.61 -13.85
N VAL A 58 -3.28 -7.57 -13.91
CA VAL A 58 -1.85 -7.62 -13.58
C VAL A 58 -1.60 -6.88 -12.27
N PRO A 59 -0.76 -7.41 -11.37
CA PRO A 59 -0.36 -6.73 -10.16
C PRO A 59 0.16 -5.31 -10.42
N GLU A 60 -0.12 -4.40 -9.51
CA GLU A 60 0.48 -3.05 -9.50
C GLU A 60 1.16 -2.85 -8.14
N THR A 61 2.49 -2.92 -8.15
CA THR A 61 3.28 -3.02 -6.91
C THR A 61 3.48 -1.69 -6.21
N SER A 62 3.44 -0.55 -6.91
CA SER A 62 3.60 0.75 -6.26
C SER A 62 2.40 1.09 -5.38
N CYS A 63 1.17 0.96 -5.90
CA CYS A 63 -0.06 1.13 -5.14
C CYS A 63 -0.14 0.13 -3.98
N SER A 64 0.15 -1.15 -4.27
CA SER A 64 0.12 -2.20 -3.25
C SER A 64 1.12 -1.90 -2.12
N SER A 65 2.32 -1.43 -2.42
CA SER A 65 3.32 -1.05 -1.41
C SER A 65 2.86 0.14 -0.56
N PHE A 66 2.24 1.17 -1.14
CA PHE A 66 1.67 2.27 -0.37
C PHE A 66 0.53 1.82 0.54
N ILE A 67 -0.31 0.87 0.10
CA ILE A 67 -1.38 0.32 0.94
C ILE A 67 -0.79 -0.50 2.09
N ILE A 68 0.22 -1.35 1.82
CA ILE A 68 0.95 -2.10 2.87
C ILE A 68 1.56 -1.14 3.89
N TYR A 69 2.20 -0.06 3.42
CA TYR A 69 2.77 0.98 4.26
C TYR A 69 1.72 1.61 5.18
N ALA A 70 0.58 2.01 4.63
CA ALA A 70 -0.51 2.61 5.39
C ALA A 70 -1.09 1.62 6.43
N LEU A 71 -1.36 0.38 6.04
CA LEU A 71 -1.90 -0.64 6.96
C LEU A 71 -0.93 -0.91 8.12
N ALA A 72 0.36 -1.05 7.84
CA ALA A 72 1.38 -1.29 8.85
C ALA A 72 1.51 -0.10 9.81
N TYR A 73 1.57 1.13 9.28
CA TYR A 73 1.56 2.36 10.08
C TYR A 73 0.31 2.46 10.96
N GLY A 74 -0.87 2.25 10.38
CA GLY A 74 -2.12 2.34 11.11
C GLY A 74 -2.20 1.35 12.29
N ILE A 75 -1.67 0.14 12.12
CA ILE A 75 -1.57 -0.85 13.21
C ILE A 75 -0.53 -0.39 14.24
N ASN A 76 0.64 0.10 13.82
CA ASN A 76 1.69 0.57 14.73
C ASN A 76 1.25 1.74 15.60
N GLU A 77 0.47 2.67 15.04
CA GLU A 77 -0.06 3.85 15.74
C GLU A 77 -1.38 3.59 16.48
N GLY A 78 -1.95 2.38 16.39
CA GLY A 78 -3.22 2.03 17.03
C GLY A 78 -4.45 2.66 16.38
N LEU A 79 -4.33 3.16 15.14
CA LEU A 79 -5.46 3.65 14.34
C LEU A 79 -6.29 2.50 13.75
N LEU A 80 -5.65 1.36 13.51
CA LEU A 80 -6.24 0.15 12.95
C LEU A 80 -6.12 -1.02 13.94
N ASP A 81 -7.20 -1.77 14.13
CA ASP A 81 -7.17 -2.97 14.95
C ASP A 81 -6.29 -4.06 14.33
N LYS A 82 -5.26 -4.47 15.05
CA LYS A 82 -4.26 -5.43 14.56
C LYS A 82 -4.90 -6.76 14.14
N ALA A 83 -5.86 -7.28 14.89
CA ALA A 83 -6.47 -8.58 14.59
C ALA A 83 -7.24 -8.55 13.27
N THR A 84 -7.87 -7.42 12.96
CA THR A 84 -8.66 -7.22 11.73
C THR A 84 -7.77 -7.04 10.50
N TYR A 85 -6.72 -6.24 10.60
CA TYR A 85 -5.97 -5.79 9.40
C TYR A 85 -4.71 -6.59 9.12
N LEU A 86 -4.10 -7.23 10.12
CA LEU A 86 -2.86 -7.98 9.96
C LEU A 86 -2.93 -9.11 8.91
N PRO A 87 -4.03 -9.89 8.80
CA PRO A 87 -4.12 -10.95 7.79
C PRO A 87 -4.00 -10.42 6.35
N ALA A 88 -4.70 -9.32 6.03
CA ALA A 88 -4.65 -8.68 4.72
C ALA A 88 -3.26 -8.07 4.44
N LEU A 89 -2.69 -7.41 5.45
CA LEU A 89 -1.34 -6.85 5.39
C LEU A 89 -0.29 -7.91 5.07
N LEU A 90 -0.28 -9.03 5.79
CA LEU A 90 0.71 -10.10 5.59
C LEU A 90 0.51 -10.81 4.25
N LYS A 91 -0.74 -10.98 3.81
CA LYS A 91 -1.05 -11.51 2.49
C LYS A 91 -0.46 -10.63 1.40
N ALA A 92 -0.67 -9.31 1.49
CA ALA A 92 -0.13 -8.34 0.54
C ALA A 92 1.41 -8.31 0.54
N TRP A 93 2.02 -8.28 1.73
CA TRP A 93 3.47 -8.27 1.85
C TRP A 93 4.11 -9.51 1.21
N LYS A 94 3.59 -10.70 1.52
CA LYS A 94 4.06 -11.95 0.91
C LYS A 94 3.93 -11.92 -0.62
N ALA A 95 2.82 -11.43 -1.14
CA ALA A 95 2.59 -11.31 -2.57
C ALA A 95 3.58 -10.32 -3.23
N THR A 96 3.81 -9.17 -2.60
CA THR A 96 4.78 -8.17 -3.08
C THR A 96 6.21 -8.73 -3.10
N LEU A 97 6.63 -9.49 -2.09
CA LEU A 97 7.93 -10.17 -2.11
C LEU A 97 8.09 -11.12 -3.30
N GLY A 98 6.99 -11.75 -3.74
CA GLY A 98 6.96 -12.61 -4.93
C GLY A 98 7.14 -11.86 -6.26
N THR A 99 7.08 -10.52 -6.26
CA THR A 99 7.33 -9.69 -7.46
C THR A 99 8.78 -9.23 -7.61
N ILE A 100 9.63 -9.57 -6.63
CA ILE A 100 11.06 -9.28 -6.68
C ILE A 100 11.76 -10.40 -7.43
N ASP A 101 12.60 -10.05 -8.39
CA ASP A 101 13.37 -11.02 -9.16
C ASP A 101 14.63 -11.49 -8.41
N ASN A 102 15.38 -12.42 -9.02
CA ASN A 102 16.59 -13.00 -8.43
C ASN A 102 17.74 -12.00 -8.28
N GLU A 103 17.66 -10.84 -8.93
CA GLU A 103 18.63 -9.75 -8.82
C GLU A 103 18.22 -8.70 -7.80
N GLY A 104 17.05 -8.87 -7.15
CA GLY A 104 16.51 -7.96 -6.15
C GLY A 104 15.72 -6.79 -6.72
N LYS A 105 15.35 -6.83 -8.00
CA LYS A 105 14.55 -5.78 -8.64
C LYS A 105 13.07 -5.99 -8.40
N LEU A 106 12.41 -4.98 -7.86
CA LEU A 106 10.96 -4.93 -7.74
C LEU A 106 10.32 -4.74 -9.12
N GLY A 107 9.49 -5.68 -9.55
CA GLY A 107 8.77 -5.63 -10.81
C GLY A 107 7.33 -5.14 -10.69
N TYR A 108 6.61 -5.12 -11.81
CA TYR A 108 5.19 -4.75 -11.89
C TYR A 108 4.87 -3.34 -11.37
N VAL A 109 5.79 -2.39 -11.50
CA VAL A 109 5.55 -0.99 -11.17
C VAL A 109 4.95 -0.28 -12.38
N GLN A 110 3.75 0.29 -12.22
CA GLN A 110 3.09 1.07 -13.27
C GLN A 110 3.93 2.29 -13.64
N PRO A 111 4.31 2.47 -14.91
CA PRO A 111 5.04 3.67 -15.33
C PRO A 111 4.15 4.91 -15.23
N ILE A 112 4.77 6.09 -15.09
CA ILE A 112 4.08 7.38 -15.11
C ILE A 112 3.32 7.53 -16.43
N GLY A 113 2.02 7.86 -16.34
CA GLY A 113 1.16 8.04 -17.51
C GLY A 113 -0.26 8.42 -17.14
N ALA A 114 -1.03 8.84 -18.15
CA ALA A 114 -2.42 9.24 -17.98
C ALA A 114 -3.35 8.04 -17.75
N ASP A 115 -3.06 6.92 -18.41
CA ASP A 115 -3.88 5.71 -18.36
C ASP A 115 -3.11 4.54 -17.76
N PRO A 116 -3.79 3.62 -17.06
CA PRO A 116 -3.21 2.35 -16.67
C PRO A 116 -2.73 1.61 -17.93
N LYS A 117 -1.48 1.18 -17.92
CA LYS A 117 -0.91 0.43 -19.04
C LYS A 117 -0.70 -1.01 -18.63
N LYS A 118 -0.47 -1.86 -19.61
CA LYS A 118 -0.10 -3.23 -19.37
C LYS A 118 1.27 -3.25 -18.68
N VAL A 119 1.26 -3.59 -17.40
CA VAL A 119 2.45 -3.68 -16.56
C VAL A 119 3.09 -5.06 -16.72
N THR A 120 4.41 -5.15 -16.70
CA THR A 120 5.16 -6.41 -16.77
C THR A 120 6.10 -6.55 -15.58
N LYS A 121 6.58 -7.77 -15.35
CA LYS A 121 7.56 -8.06 -14.31
C LYS A 121 8.88 -7.28 -14.43
N ASP A 122 9.20 -6.81 -15.63
CA ASP A 122 10.45 -6.10 -15.89
C ASP A 122 10.33 -4.59 -15.67
N MET A 123 9.10 -4.08 -15.50
CA MET A 123 8.85 -2.66 -15.27
C MET A 123 9.07 -2.31 -13.79
N THR A 124 9.97 -1.37 -13.56
CA THR A 124 10.27 -0.83 -12.23
C THR A 124 10.47 0.67 -12.32
N GLU A 125 10.15 1.37 -11.23
CA GLU A 125 10.28 2.82 -11.10
C GLU A 125 10.72 3.17 -9.68
N VAL A 126 11.47 4.24 -9.52
CA VAL A 126 12.05 4.64 -8.22
C VAL A 126 11.00 4.85 -7.14
N TYR A 127 9.82 5.38 -7.47
CA TYR A 127 8.75 5.59 -6.51
C TYR A 127 8.13 4.26 -6.01
N GLY A 128 8.07 3.22 -6.86
CA GLY A 128 7.63 1.89 -6.45
C GLY A 128 8.59 1.27 -5.45
N VAL A 129 9.89 1.38 -5.71
CA VAL A 129 10.94 0.94 -4.77
C VAL A 129 10.88 1.74 -3.47
N GLY A 130 10.68 3.07 -3.55
CA GLY A 130 10.51 3.92 -2.38
C GLY A 130 9.34 3.47 -1.51
N ALA A 131 8.16 3.26 -2.11
CA ALA A 131 6.97 2.78 -1.39
C ALA A 131 7.19 1.40 -0.75
N PHE A 132 7.88 0.48 -1.45
CA PHE A 132 8.24 -0.83 -0.92
C PHE A 132 9.16 -0.72 0.32
N LEU A 133 10.16 0.15 0.28
CA LEU A 133 11.06 0.36 1.42
C LEU A 133 10.34 1.00 2.62
N MET A 134 9.42 1.94 2.38
CA MET A 134 8.57 2.52 3.42
C MET A 134 7.70 1.44 4.08
N ALA A 135 7.06 0.59 3.28
CA ALA A 135 6.29 -0.55 3.77
C ALA A 135 7.14 -1.51 4.62
N GLY A 136 8.31 -1.88 4.12
CA GLY A 136 9.26 -2.74 4.85
C GLY A 136 9.71 -2.13 6.17
N THR A 137 9.90 -0.80 6.22
CA THR A 137 10.28 -0.08 7.44
C THR A 137 9.18 -0.16 8.50
N GLU A 138 7.92 0.04 8.13
CA GLU A 138 6.80 -0.07 9.07
C GLU A 138 6.58 -1.50 9.56
N LEU A 139 6.72 -2.49 8.68
CA LEU A 139 6.67 -3.90 9.07
C LEU A 139 7.81 -4.28 10.02
N TYR A 140 8.99 -3.74 9.82
CA TYR A 140 10.13 -3.95 10.73
C TYR A 140 9.88 -3.36 12.12
N LYS A 141 9.24 -2.18 12.22
CA LYS A 141 8.83 -1.60 13.51
C LYS A 141 7.83 -2.52 14.24
N MET A 142 6.89 -3.11 13.50
CA MET A 142 5.88 -4.03 14.04
C MET A 142 6.47 -5.33 14.58
N ALA A 143 7.62 -5.78 14.07
CA ALA A 143 8.30 -7.01 14.47
C ALA A 143 9.19 -6.88 15.71
N LYS A 144 9.39 -5.65 16.22
CA LYS A 144 10.15 -5.34 17.44
C LYS A 144 9.26 -5.33 18.67
#